data_3355ca4041a61183cf2aa4227579d358
#
_entry.id   3355ca4041a61183cf2aa4227579d358
#
_cell.length_a   1.000
_cell.length_b   1.000
_cell.length_c   1.000
_cell.angle_alpha   90.00
_cell.angle_beta   90.00
_cell.angle_gamma   90.00
#
_symmetry.space_group_name_H-M   'P 1'
#
loop_
_entity.id
_entity.type
_entity.pdbx_description
1 polymer ?
#
loop_
_entity_poly.entity_id
_entity_poly.type
_entity_poly.pdbx_seq_one_letter_code
_entity_poly.pdbx_strand_id
1 'polypeptide(L)'
;MIVKMQIRRLRMDAKECIKGRRSIRKFKETPVDHNLLQEIIETASYAPSWKHSQIARYIAVEGELKDKIAKECTEMYPPNGTIIANAPVLIALTFIKGRSGYERDGSFTTPKGASWQMFDAGIAAQTFCLAAHDKGLGTVIMGIFDEAKAASYLELPENQELAALIPVGFADEEPVAPRRKPVEDLLTYK
;
A
#
# COMPACT_ATOMS: atom_id res chain seq x y z
N MET A 1 -15.81 -11.05 40.45
CA MET A 1 -14.62 -11.70 39.86
C MET A 1 -14.84 -11.74 38.35
N ILE A 2 -14.38 -10.71 37.64
CA ILE A 2 -14.58 -10.53 36.20
C ILE A 2 -13.43 -11.27 35.49
N VAL A 3 -13.77 -12.39 34.84
CA VAL A 3 -12.85 -13.17 34.02
C VAL A 3 -12.52 -12.30 32.80
N LYS A 4 -11.32 -11.72 32.76
CA LYS A 4 -10.75 -11.14 31.54
C LYS A 4 -10.51 -12.29 30.56
N MET A 5 -11.46 -12.51 29.66
CA MET A 5 -11.26 -13.34 28.48
C MET A 5 -10.20 -12.64 27.61
N GLN A 6 -8.92 -13.02 27.78
CA GLN A 6 -7.87 -12.70 26.83
C GLN A 6 -8.23 -13.44 25.54
N ILE A 7 -8.84 -12.71 24.59
CA ILE A 7 -8.90 -13.15 23.20
C ILE A 7 -7.43 -13.16 22.71
N ARG A 8 -6.81 -14.33 22.78
CA ARG A 8 -5.53 -14.60 22.14
C ARG A 8 -5.81 -14.52 20.64
N ARG A 9 -5.66 -13.32 20.04
CA ARG A 9 -5.65 -13.17 18.60
C ARG A 9 -4.58 -14.14 18.09
N LEU A 10 -5.00 -15.22 17.42
CA LEU A 10 -4.09 -16.10 16.71
C LEU A 10 -3.30 -15.24 15.74
N ARG A 11 -2.03 -14.99 16.03
CA ARG A 11 -1.13 -14.32 15.08
C ARG A 11 -1.01 -15.20 13.86
N MET A 12 -1.33 -14.64 12.70
CA MET A 12 -1.10 -15.30 11.43
C MET A 12 0.40 -15.52 11.25
N ASP A 13 0.84 -16.72 10.85
CA ASP A 13 2.25 -16.91 10.55
C ASP A 13 2.60 -16.20 9.23
N ALA A 14 3.86 -15.86 9.03
CA ALA A 14 4.31 -15.08 7.88
C ALA A 14 3.98 -15.78 6.54
N LYS A 15 4.07 -17.09 6.47
CA LYS A 15 3.78 -17.87 5.26
C LYS A 15 2.28 -17.86 4.95
N GLU A 16 1.45 -17.99 5.97
CA GLU A 16 -0.01 -17.90 5.85
C GLU A 16 -0.43 -16.50 5.41
N CYS A 17 0.14 -15.47 6.02
CA CYS A 17 -0.11 -14.08 5.67
C CYS A 17 0.23 -13.79 4.21
N ILE A 18 1.43 -14.18 3.75
CA ILE A 18 1.87 -13.98 2.36
C ILE A 18 0.97 -14.75 1.38
N LYS A 19 0.62 -16.00 1.69
CA LYS A 19 -0.20 -16.83 0.81
C LYS A 19 -1.69 -16.48 0.85
N GLY A 20 -2.18 -16.00 2.00
CA GLY A 20 -3.58 -15.65 2.25
C GLY A 20 -4.00 -14.31 1.69
N ARG A 21 -3.08 -13.31 1.70
CA ARG A 21 -3.40 -11.96 1.21
C ARG A 21 -3.91 -11.96 -0.22
N ARG A 22 -5.03 -11.25 -0.45
CA ARG A 22 -5.65 -11.03 -1.77
C ARG A 22 -5.80 -9.54 -2.05
N SER A 23 -5.91 -9.18 -3.33
CA SER A 23 -6.38 -7.85 -3.73
C SER A 23 -7.89 -7.79 -3.54
N ILE A 24 -8.36 -6.97 -2.61
CA ILE A 24 -9.75 -6.78 -2.25
C ILE A 24 -10.29 -5.54 -2.95
N ARG A 25 -11.43 -5.66 -3.61
CA ARG A 25 -12.06 -4.60 -4.41
C ARG A 25 -13.49 -4.28 -3.98
N LYS A 26 -14.01 -5.04 -2.98
CA LYS A 26 -15.27 -4.76 -2.32
C LYS A 26 -15.03 -4.67 -0.82
N PHE A 27 -15.53 -3.61 -0.22
CA PHE A 27 -15.30 -3.31 1.17
C PHE A 27 -16.63 -3.12 1.90
N LYS A 28 -16.65 -3.48 3.18
CA LYS A 28 -17.74 -3.14 4.09
C LYS A 28 -17.66 -1.65 4.42
N GLU A 29 -18.81 -1.04 4.70
CA GLU A 29 -18.90 0.37 5.11
C GLU A 29 -18.32 0.63 6.51
N THR A 30 -17.85 -0.42 7.20
CA THR A 30 -17.27 -0.35 8.54
C THR A 30 -16.04 0.56 8.53
N PRO A 31 -16.01 1.65 9.33
CA PRO A 31 -14.85 2.52 9.44
C PRO A 31 -13.61 1.78 9.89
N VAL A 32 -12.44 2.23 9.47
CA VAL A 32 -11.15 1.75 9.94
C VAL A 32 -10.65 2.68 11.04
N ASP A 33 -10.38 2.12 12.22
CA ASP A 33 -9.86 2.89 13.34
C ASP A 33 -8.47 3.45 13.04
N HIS A 34 -8.23 4.75 13.35
CA HIS A 34 -6.95 5.41 13.09
C HIS A 34 -5.80 4.79 13.90
N ASN A 35 -6.05 4.27 15.12
CA ASN A 35 -5.02 3.57 15.87
C ASN A 35 -4.62 2.26 15.18
N LEU A 36 -5.60 1.57 14.55
CA LEU A 36 -5.31 0.37 13.76
C LEU A 36 -4.45 0.71 12.54
N LEU A 37 -4.72 1.83 11.86
CA LEU A 37 -3.87 2.32 10.76
C LEU A 37 -2.46 2.66 11.25
N GLN A 38 -2.32 3.30 12.41
CA GLN A 38 -1.02 3.60 13.00
C GLN A 38 -0.22 2.33 13.29
N GLU A 39 -0.82 1.29 13.90
CA GLU A 39 -0.17 0.00 14.13
C GLU A 39 0.28 -0.68 12.81
N ILE A 40 -0.52 -0.56 11.75
CA ILE A 40 -0.18 -1.08 10.42
C ILE A 40 1.02 -0.33 9.84
N ILE A 41 1.02 1.00 9.91
CA ILE A 41 2.13 1.84 9.43
C ILE A 41 3.40 1.59 10.23
N GLU A 42 3.30 1.45 11.56
CA GLU A 42 4.44 1.08 12.40
C GLU A 42 5.07 -0.23 11.91
N THR A 43 4.24 -1.25 11.67
CA THR A 43 4.72 -2.53 11.11
C THR A 43 5.31 -2.36 9.71
N ALA A 44 4.65 -1.58 8.85
CA ALA A 44 5.12 -1.32 7.48
C ALA A 44 6.44 -0.54 7.44
N SER A 45 6.77 0.24 8.48
CA SER A 45 8.02 0.99 8.57
C SER A 45 9.27 0.09 8.63
N TYR A 46 9.11 -1.19 8.96
CA TYR A 46 10.18 -2.19 8.93
C TYR A 46 10.52 -2.69 7.51
N ALA A 47 9.83 -2.21 6.48
CA ALA A 47 10.19 -2.48 5.09
C ALA A 47 11.64 -2.04 4.82
N PRO A 48 12.50 -2.90 4.27
CA PRO A 48 13.86 -2.49 3.90
C PRO A 48 13.83 -1.46 2.78
N SER A 49 14.82 -0.58 2.77
CA SER A 49 14.99 0.44 1.73
C SER A 49 16.47 0.65 1.39
N TRP A 50 16.74 1.22 0.23
CA TRP A 50 18.09 1.57 -0.23
C TRP A 50 18.89 2.29 0.86
N LYS A 51 20.05 1.75 1.28
CA LYS A 51 20.89 2.34 2.33
C LYS A 51 20.10 2.83 3.57
N HIS A 52 19.00 2.14 3.89
CA HIS A 52 18.07 2.52 4.98
C HIS A 52 17.51 3.95 4.83
N SER A 53 17.19 4.36 3.60
CA SER A 53 16.73 5.71 3.26
C SER A 53 15.33 6.04 3.78
N GLN A 54 14.49 5.03 4.04
CA GLN A 54 13.13 5.14 4.59
C GLN A 54 12.29 6.20 3.85
N ILE A 55 12.28 6.16 2.52
CA ILE A 55 11.65 7.19 1.69
C ILE A 55 10.13 7.13 1.67
N ALA A 56 9.52 5.98 1.97
CA ALA A 56 8.07 5.81 1.91
C ALA A 56 7.33 6.74 2.88
N ARG A 57 6.20 7.29 2.40
CA ARG A 57 5.25 8.08 3.18
C ARG A 57 3.84 7.61 2.87
N TYR A 58 2.94 7.69 3.84
CA TYR A 58 1.56 7.24 3.71
C TYR A 58 0.63 8.39 4.10
N ILE A 59 -0.30 8.72 3.23
CA ILE A 59 -1.35 9.72 3.48
C ILE A 59 -2.67 8.97 3.53
N ALA A 60 -3.33 8.96 4.68
CA ALA A 60 -4.68 8.43 4.81
C ALA A 60 -5.69 9.48 4.36
N VAL A 61 -6.51 9.13 3.39
CA VAL A 61 -7.50 10.02 2.77
C VAL A 61 -8.89 9.43 3.01
N GLU A 62 -9.80 10.24 3.53
CA GLU A 62 -11.16 9.87 3.87
C GLU A 62 -12.15 10.96 3.41
N GLY A 63 -13.43 10.68 3.48
CA GLY A 63 -14.50 11.65 3.22
C GLY A 63 -14.45 12.25 1.82
N GLU A 64 -14.82 13.52 1.71
CA GLU A 64 -14.99 14.23 0.44
C GLU A 64 -13.74 14.22 -0.45
N LEU A 65 -12.55 14.32 0.14
CA LEU A 65 -11.30 14.30 -0.63
C LEU A 65 -11.07 12.93 -1.28
N LYS A 66 -11.35 11.85 -0.56
CA LYS A 66 -11.28 10.48 -1.10
C LYS A 66 -12.25 10.31 -2.28
N ASP A 67 -13.48 10.79 -2.12
CA ASP A 67 -14.52 10.69 -3.15
C ASP A 67 -14.19 11.55 -4.38
N LYS A 68 -13.58 12.71 -4.17
CA LYS A 68 -13.08 13.57 -5.24
C LYS A 68 -11.95 12.88 -6.02
N ILE A 69 -10.97 12.27 -5.35
CA ILE A 69 -9.90 11.48 -6.00
C ILE A 69 -10.50 10.30 -6.77
N ALA A 70 -11.44 9.57 -6.16
CA ALA A 70 -12.14 8.47 -6.80
C ALA A 70 -12.79 8.86 -8.11
N LYS A 71 -13.49 10.00 -8.13
CA LYS A 71 -14.24 10.49 -9.29
C LYS A 71 -13.33 11.07 -10.36
N GLU A 72 -12.40 11.94 -9.98
CA GLU A 72 -11.73 12.82 -10.91
C GLU A 72 -10.31 12.35 -11.30
N CYS A 73 -9.68 11.49 -10.48
CA CYS A 73 -8.32 11.01 -10.78
C CYS A 73 -8.30 9.61 -11.42
N THR A 74 -9.48 8.98 -11.62
CA THR A 74 -9.55 7.61 -12.18
C THR A 74 -10.34 7.53 -13.49
N GLU A 75 -10.59 8.66 -14.15
CA GLU A 75 -11.36 8.73 -15.41
C GLU A 75 -10.80 7.83 -16.51
N MET A 76 -9.46 7.65 -16.54
CA MET A 76 -8.79 6.75 -17.49
C MET A 76 -9.07 5.25 -17.21
N TYR A 77 -9.51 4.89 -16.00
CA TYR A 77 -9.93 3.54 -15.61
C TYR A 77 -11.00 3.60 -14.51
N PRO A 78 -12.27 3.86 -14.86
CA PRO A 78 -13.37 4.06 -13.92
C PRO A 78 -13.58 2.96 -12.86
N PRO A 79 -13.25 1.67 -13.12
CA PRO A 79 -13.34 0.65 -12.07
C PRO A 79 -12.52 0.98 -10.82
N ASN A 80 -11.36 1.65 -10.95
CA ASN A 80 -10.58 2.08 -9.79
C ASN A 80 -11.33 3.10 -8.96
N GLY A 81 -12.03 4.05 -9.60
CA GLY A 81 -12.86 5.03 -8.90
C GLY A 81 -13.96 4.39 -8.07
N THR A 82 -14.66 3.41 -8.64
CA THR A 82 -15.69 2.66 -7.92
C THR A 82 -15.11 1.94 -6.69
N ILE A 83 -13.93 1.34 -6.81
CA ILE A 83 -13.29 0.62 -5.70
C ILE A 83 -12.87 1.61 -4.60
N ILE A 84 -12.28 2.76 -4.97
CA ILE A 84 -11.87 3.81 -4.01
C ILE A 84 -13.09 4.37 -3.29
N ALA A 85 -14.17 4.69 -4.01
CA ALA A 85 -15.39 5.25 -3.43
C ALA A 85 -16.00 4.31 -2.36
N ASN A 86 -15.96 2.99 -2.62
CA ASN A 86 -16.49 1.97 -1.70
C ASN A 86 -15.58 1.61 -0.53
N ALA A 87 -14.33 2.04 -0.54
CA ALA A 87 -13.42 1.81 0.58
C ALA A 87 -13.59 2.89 1.67
N PRO A 88 -13.55 2.53 2.96
CA PRO A 88 -13.62 3.52 4.04
C PRO A 88 -12.40 4.45 4.06
N VAL A 89 -11.22 3.95 3.67
CA VAL A 89 -9.96 4.71 3.66
C VAL A 89 -9.23 4.47 2.34
N LEU A 90 -8.59 5.51 1.82
CA LEU A 90 -7.62 5.44 0.73
C LEU A 90 -6.25 5.82 1.27
N ILE A 91 -5.26 4.96 1.14
CA ILE A 91 -3.86 5.31 1.40
C ILE A 91 -3.22 5.76 0.09
N ALA A 92 -2.75 7.00 0.05
CA ALA A 92 -1.84 7.46 -0.98
C ALA A 92 -0.42 7.17 -0.51
N LEU A 93 0.24 6.19 -1.17
CA LEU A 93 1.64 5.87 -0.92
C LEU A 93 2.50 6.80 -1.75
N THR A 94 3.34 7.58 -1.07
CA THR A 94 4.31 8.48 -1.68
C THR A 94 5.74 8.11 -1.28
N PHE A 95 6.73 8.73 -1.92
CA PHE A 95 8.13 8.61 -1.52
C PHE A 95 8.86 9.95 -1.63
N ILE A 96 9.90 10.11 -0.81
CA ILE A 96 10.79 11.26 -0.87
C ILE A 96 11.75 11.09 -2.05
N LYS A 97 11.76 12.05 -2.97
CA LYS A 97 12.62 12.06 -4.17
C LYS A 97 14.09 12.30 -3.84
N GLY A 98 14.97 11.84 -4.74
CA GLY A 98 16.40 12.17 -4.71
C GLY A 98 17.19 11.48 -3.59
N ARG A 99 16.69 10.34 -3.05
CA ARG A 99 17.39 9.60 -1.98
C ARG A 99 17.77 8.19 -2.40
N SER A 100 16.79 7.33 -2.67
CA SER A 100 17.09 5.94 -3.08
C SER A 100 17.66 5.91 -4.49
N GLY A 101 18.84 5.33 -4.64
CA GLY A 101 19.60 5.30 -5.90
C GLY A 101 20.49 6.52 -6.15
N TYR A 102 20.53 7.46 -5.20
CA TYR A 102 21.33 8.69 -5.32
C TYR A 102 22.49 8.74 -4.31
N GLU A 103 23.56 9.40 -4.69
CA GLU A 103 24.62 9.87 -3.82
C GLU A 103 24.29 11.25 -3.24
N ARG A 104 25.13 11.74 -2.30
CA ARG A 104 24.89 13.04 -1.63
C ARG A 104 24.99 14.25 -2.56
N ASP A 105 25.74 14.13 -3.64
CA ASP A 105 25.93 15.17 -4.67
C ASP A 105 24.82 15.16 -5.73
N GLY A 106 23.81 14.28 -5.60
CA GLY A 106 22.71 14.13 -6.55
C GLY A 106 23.01 13.23 -7.74
N SER A 107 24.20 12.67 -7.85
CA SER A 107 24.54 11.68 -8.89
C SER A 107 23.89 10.32 -8.60
N PHE A 108 23.73 9.51 -9.63
CA PHE A 108 23.20 8.14 -9.47
C PHE A 108 24.29 7.18 -8.98
N THR A 109 23.97 6.40 -7.96
CA THR A 109 24.87 5.33 -7.46
C THR A 109 25.01 4.17 -8.45
N THR A 110 23.97 3.91 -9.25
CA THR A 110 23.93 2.80 -10.21
C THR A 110 23.24 3.22 -11.50
N PRO A 111 23.42 2.46 -12.61
CA PRO A 111 22.73 2.74 -13.87
C PRO A 111 21.18 2.69 -13.78
N LYS A 112 20.61 2.10 -12.74
CA LYS A 112 19.15 2.08 -12.51
C LYS A 112 18.63 3.45 -12.03
N GLY A 113 19.49 4.31 -11.52
CA GLY A 113 19.16 5.69 -11.15
C GLY A 113 17.95 5.78 -10.22
N ALA A 114 17.02 6.66 -10.58
CA ALA A 114 15.79 6.93 -9.82
C ALA A 114 14.85 5.73 -9.66
N SER A 115 15.00 4.66 -10.46
CA SER A 115 14.13 3.47 -10.37
C SER A 115 14.19 2.79 -9.00
N TRP A 116 15.25 3.02 -8.23
CA TRP A 116 15.35 2.52 -6.86
C TRP A 116 14.30 3.11 -5.91
N GLN A 117 13.79 4.30 -6.20
CA GLN A 117 12.72 4.93 -5.43
C GLN A 117 11.41 4.13 -5.57
N MET A 118 11.03 3.78 -6.80
CA MET A 118 9.86 2.94 -7.05
C MET A 118 10.05 1.51 -6.54
N PHE A 119 11.28 0.98 -6.56
CA PHE A 119 11.60 -0.32 -5.96
C PHE A 119 11.34 -0.31 -4.45
N ASP A 120 11.85 0.68 -3.72
CA ASP A 120 11.61 0.85 -2.29
C ASP A 120 10.11 1.08 -1.97
N ALA A 121 9.43 1.90 -2.79
CA ALA A 121 7.99 2.13 -2.64
C ALA A 121 7.18 0.82 -2.83
N GLY A 122 7.59 -0.04 -3.77
CA GLY A 122 6.97 -1.35 -3.99
C GLY A 122 7.16 -2.30 -2.80
N ILE A 123 8.35 -2.30 -2.18
CA ILE A 123 8.62 -3.07 -0.96
C ILE A 123 7.74 -2.56 0.19
N ALA A 124 7.67 -1.23 0.36
CA ALA A 124 6.84 -0.60 1.39
C ALA A 124 5.35 -0.90 1.18
N ALA A 125 4.84 -0.83 -0.07
CA ALA A 125 3.47 -1.19 -0.43
C ALA A 125 3.14 -2.63 -0.04
N GLN A 126 4.01 -3.59 -0.38
CA GLN A 126 3.78 -4.99 -0.04
C GLN A 126 3.81 -5.21 1.47
N THR A 127 4.75 -4.61 2.19
CA THR A 127 4.83 -4.73 3.66
C THR A 127 3.60 -4.16 4.32
N PHE A 128 3.11 -3.00 3.85
CA PHE A 128 1.84 -2.41 4.28
C PHE A 128 0.65 -3.36 4.04
N CYS A 129 0.54 -3.93 2.84
CA CYS A 129 -0.55 -4.85 2.51
C CYS A 129 -0.54 -6.12 3.37
N LEU A 130 0.64 -6.63 3.74
CA LEU A 130 0.76 -7.77 4.64
C LEU A 130 0.37 -7.39 6.08
N ALA A 131 0.84 -6.25 6.57
CA ALA A 131 0.48 -5.74 7.88
C ALA A 131 -1.04 -5.50 8.02
N ALA A 132 -1.67 -4.93 6.97
CA ALA A 132 -3.11 -4.74 6.91
C ALA A 132 -3.86 -6.08 6.93
N HIS A 133 -3.38 -7.07 6.16
CA HIS A 133 -3.97 -8.40 6.10
C HIS A 133 -3.88 -9.15 7.45
N ASP A 134 -2.74 -9.07 8.15
CA ASP A 134 -2.58 -9.62 9.51
C ASP A 134 -3.57 -9.01 10.52
N LYS A 135 -3.97 -7.77 10.29
CA LYS A 135 -4.98 -7.06 11.09
C LYS A 135 -6.43 -7.30 10.59
N GLY A 136 -6.63 -8.13 9.58
CA GLY A 136 -7.95 -8.48 9.02
C GLY A 136 -8.51 -7.45 8.04
N LEU A 137 -7.67 -6.52 7.54
CA LEU A 137 -8.06 -5.58 6.50
C LEU A 137 -7.69 -6.10 5.11
N GLY A 138 -8.53 -5.75 4.14
CA GLY A 138 -8.29 -5.93 2.72
C GLY A 138 -7.65 -4.70 2.10
N THR A 139 -6.84 -4.90 1.05
CA THR A 139 -6.16 -3.85 0.29
C THR A 139 -6.07 -4.22 -1.18
N VAL A 140 -5.94 -3.22 -2.06
CA VAL A 140 -5.49 -3.40 -3.44
C VAL A 140 -4.56 -2.26 -3.83
N ILE A 141 -3.44 -2.57 -4.50
CA ILE A 141 -2.49 -1.56 -5.01
C ILE A 141 -2.95 -1.15 -6.40
N MET A 142 -3.11 0.16 -6.63
CA MET A 142 -3.55 0.75 -7.88
C MET A 142 -2.47 1.69 -8.45
N GLY A 143 -2.15 1.51 -9.75
CA GLY A 143 -1.22 2.36 -10.49
C GLY A 143 -1.86 3.04 -11.70
N ILE A 144 -3.17 2.83 -11.97
CA ILE A 144 -3.87 3.47 -13.08
C ILE A 144 -4.75 4.58 -12.52
N PHE A 145 -4.22 5.80 -12.52
CA PHE A 145 -4.89 7.03 -12.08
C PHE A 145 -4.13 8.26 -12.62
N ASP A 146 -4.75 9.42 -12.61
CA ASP A 146 -4.11 10.70 -12.92
C ASP A 146 -3.25 11.14 -11.73
N GLU A 147 -1.96 10.84 -11.81
CA GLU A 147 -0.98 11.11 -10.75
C GLU A 147 -0.85 12.61 -10.46
N ALA A 148 -0.76 13.44 -11.50
CA ALA A 148 -0.57 14.88 -11.34
C ALA A 148 -1.77 15.53 -10.64
N LYS A 149 -2.99 15.13 -11.03
CA LYS A 149 -4.23 15.62 -10.43
C LYS A 149 -4.39 15.14 -8.99
N ALA A 150 -4.08 13.87 -8.71
CA ALA A 150 -4.12 13.32 -7.36
C ALA A 150 -3.09 14.01 -6.45
N ALA A 151 -1.86 14.20 -6.92
CA ALA A 151 -0.80 14.90 -6.20
C ALA A 151 -1.19 16.35 -5.86
N SER A 152 -1.86 17.05 -6.80
CA SER A 152 -2.39 18.39 -6.58
C SER A 152 -3.48 18.41 -5.50
N TYR A 153 -4.42 17.45 -5.51
CA TYR A 153 -5.46 17.36 -4.49
C TYR A 153 -4.94 16.99 -3.10
N LEU A 154 -3.86 16.21 -3.05
CA LEU A 154 -3.17 15.85 -1.82
C LEU A 154 -2.21 16.93 -1.32
N GLU A 155 -2.04 18.03 -2.07
CA GLU A 155 -1.10 19.11 -1.76
C GLU A 155 0.32 18.58 -1.47
N LEU A 156 0.78 17.63 -2.32
CA LEU A 156 2.07 16.98 -2.08
C LEU A 156 3.21 17.99 -2.14
N PRO A 157 4.15 17.94 -1.17
CA PRO A 157 5.37 18.74 -1.24
C PRO A 157 6.18 18.41 -2.51
N GLU A 158 6.88 19.40 -3.06
CA GLU A 158 7.69 19.24 -4.29
C GLU A 158 8.71 18.10 -4.21
N ASN A 159 9.19 17.78 -3.02
CA ASN A 159 10.15 16.70 -2.79
C ASN A 159 9.50 15.33 -2.62
N GLN A 160 8.18 15.21 -2.80
CA GLN A 160 7.46 13.93 -2.78
C GLN A 160 6.88 13.60 -4.16
N GLU A 161 6.69 12.30 -4.39
CA GLU A 161 6.07 11.76 -5.58
C GLU A 161 5.11 10.64 -5.19
N LEU A 162 3.98 10.55 -5.88
CA LEU A 162 2.95 9.54 -5.61
C LEU A 162 3.30 8.23 -6.32
N ALA A 163 3.42 7.15 -5.56
CA ALA A 163 3.75 5.84 -6.10
C ALA A 163 2.53 4.99 -6.44
N ALA A 164 1.52 5.01 -5.57
CA ALA A 164 0.31 4.20 -5.72
C ALA A 164 -0.83 4.72 -4.85
N LEU A 165 -2.06 4.36 -5.24
CA LEU A 165 -3.25 4.48 -4.42
C LEU A 165 -3.64 3.10 -3.89
N ILE A 166 -3.93 3.00 -2.59
CA ILE A 166 -4.23 1.73 -1.91
C ILE A 166 -5.51 1.87 -1.09
N PRO A 167 -6.69 1.53 -1.66
CA PRO A 167 -7.91 1.41 -0.87
C PRO A 167 -7.77 0.38 0.24
N VAL A 168 -8.30 0.67 1.42
CA VAL A 168 -8.18 -0.12 2.65
C VAL A 168 -9.52 -0.20 3.36
N GLY A 169 -9.89 -1.40 3.83
CA GLY A 169 -11.11 -1.62 4.60
C GLY A 169 -11.31 -3.09 4.93
N PHE A 170 -12.39 -3.40 5.65
CA PHE A 170 -12.79 -4.78 5.87
C PHE A 170 -13.34 -5.38 4.58
N ALA A 171 -12.84 -6.57 4.20
CA ALA A 171 -13.25 -7.21 2.95
C ALA A 171 -14.75 -7.58 2.98
N ASP A 172 -15.45 -7.32 1.87
CA ASP A 172 -16.82 -7.77 1.59
C ASP A 172 -16.85 -8.73 0.39
N GLU A 173 -15.76 -9.43 0.18
CA GLU A 173 -15.60 -10.47 -0.85
C GLU A 173 -14.52 -11.47 -0.44
N GLU A 174 -14.58 -12.67 -1.00
CA GLU A 174 -13.55 -13.71 -0.89
C GLU A 174 -13.01 -14.07 -2.28
N PRO A 175 -12.02 -13.35 -2.80
CA PRO A 175 -11.50 -13.59 -4.14
C PRO A 175 -10.76 -14.92 -4.22
N VAL A 176 -11.02 -15.67 -5.30
CA VAL A 176 -10.28 -16.89 -5.59
C VAL A 176 -8.80 -16.56 -5.82
N ALA A 177 -7.91 -17.37 -5.25
CA ALA A 177 -6.48 -17.22 -5.48
C ALA A 177 -6.11 -17.51 -6.94
N PRO A 178 -5.55 -16.54 -7.69
CA PRO A 178 -5.11 -16.81 -9.06
C PRO A 178 -3.95 -17.80 -9.04
N ARG A 179 -3.88 -18.64 -10.09
CA ARG A 179 -2.77 -19.60 -10.27
C ARG A 179 -1.43 -18.87 -10.26
N ARG A 180 -0.45 -19.48 -9.62
CA ARG A 180 0.95 -19.01 -9.64
C ARG A 180 1.75 -19.83 -10.66
N LYS A 181 2.78 -19.21 -11.21
CA LYS A 181 3.75 -19.96 -12.02
C LYS A 181 4.43 -21.03 -11.14
N PRO A 182 4.78 -22.18 -11.69
CA PRO A 182 5.57 -23.19 -11.00
C PRO A 182 6.97 -22.66 -10.69
N VAL A 183 7.65 -23.26 -9.72
CA VAL A 183 8.96 -22.77 -9.25
C VAL A 183 10.00 -22.83 -10.37
N GLU A 184 9.90 -23.80 -11.25
CA GLU A 184 10.80 -24.03 -12.40
C GLU A 184 10.80 -22.86 -13.39
N ASP A 185 9.67 -22.13 -13.50
CA ASP A 185 9.57 -20.92 -14.33
C ASP A 185 10.17 -19.67 -13.65
N LEU A 186 10.43 -19.74 -12.35
CA LEU A 186 10.82 -18.59 -11.53
C LEU A 186 12.28 -18.67 -11.07
N LEU A 187 12.83 -19.87 -10.94
CA LEU A 187 14.16 -20.13 -10.37
C LEU A 187 15.03 -20.87 -11.37
N THR A 188 16.21 -20.34 -11.61
CA THR A 188 17.24 -20.98 -12.42
C THR A 188 18.51 -21.13 -11.61
N TYR A 189 19.09 -22.33 -11.60
CA TYR A 189 20.41 -22.61 -11.05
C TYR A 189 21.47 -22.49 -12.16
N LYS A 190 22.62 -21.89 -11.86
CA LYS A 190 23.76 -21.76 -12.76
C LYS A 190 25.04 -22.13 -12.04
#